data_acf8822ee342e3e9fe3c2f3b8d5fd3d4
#
_entry.id   acf8822ee342e3e9fe3c2f3b8d5fd3d4
#
_cell.length_a   1.000
_cell.length_b   1.000
_cell.length_c   1.000
_cell.angle_alpha   90.00
_cell.angle_beta   90.00
_cell.angle_gamma   90.00
#
_symmetry.space_group_name_H-M   'P 1'
#
loop_
_entity.id
_entity.type
_entity.pdbx_description
1 polymer ?
#
loop_
_entity_poly.entity_id
_entity_poly.type
_entity_poly.pdbx_seq_one_letter_code
_entity_poly.pdbx_strand_id
1 'polypeptide(L)'
;NQAMQQLKQSIADKDATLNSSNYLNEDSEKKLAYDNAVSQAEQLINQLNDPTMDISNIQAITQKVIQAKDSLHGANKLAQNQADSNLIINQSTNLNDKQKQALNDLINHAQTKQQVAEIIAQANKLNNEMGTLKTLVEEQSNVHQQSKYINEDPQVQNIYNDSIQKGREILNGTTDDVLNNNKIADAIQNIHLTKNDLHGDQKL
;
A
#
# COMPACT_ATOMS: atom_id res chain seq x y z
N ASN A 1 47.20 2.42 14.31
CA ASN A 1 46.55 1.81 15.47
C ASN A 1 45.39 0.92 14.97
N GLN A 2 45.47 -0.39 15.28
CA GLN A 2 44.54 -1.41 14.81
C GLN A 2 43.10 -1.14 15.30
N ALA A 3 42.94 -0.74 16.56
CA ALA A 3 41.61 -0.44 17.12
C ALA A 3 40.91 0.71 16.38
N MET A 4 41.63 1.77 16.05
CA MET A 4 41.08 2.90 15.29
C MET A 4 40.76 2.51 13.84
N GLN A 5 41.51 1.61 13.24
CA GLN A 5 41.23 1.08 11.91
C GLN A 5 39.95 0.25 11.91
N GLN A 6 39.75 -0.59 12.93
CA GLN A 6 38.50 -1.35 13.09
C GLN A 6 37.29 -0.46 13.30
N LEU A 7 37.44 0.64 14.09
CA LEU A 7 36.37 1.62 14.25
C LEU A 7 35.99 2.28 12.91
N LYS A 8 36.98 2.72 12.14
CA LYS A 8 36.73 3.28 10.79
C LYS A 8 36.05 2.30 9.86
N GLN A 9 36.46 1.03 9.89
CA GLN A 9 35.84 -0.03 9.10
C GLN A 9 34.39 -0.28 9.50
N SER A 10 34.05 -0.21 10.79
CA SER A 10 32.68 -0.44 11.28
C SER A 10 31.65 0.54 10.74
N ILE A 11 32.05 1.75 10.36
CA ILE A 11 31.17 2.80 9.79
C ILE A 11 31.40 3.03 8.30
N ALA A 12 32.31 2.29 7.67
CA ALA A 12 32.66 2.48 6.26
C ALA A 12 31.46 2.25 5.32
N ASP A 13 30.52 1.40 5.71
CA ASP A 13 29.31 1.08 4.98
C ASP A 13 28.07 1.84 5.47
N LYS A 14 28.25 2.95 6.19
CA LYS A 14 27.17 3.77 6.75
C LYS A 14 26.12 4.13 5.70
N ASP A 15 26.54 4.68 4.57
CA ASP A 15 25.61 5.13 3.52
C ASP A 15 24.82 3.95 2.93
N ALA A 16 25.48 2.83 2.71
CA ALA A 16 24.80 1.60 2.26
C ALA A 16 23.81 1.09 3.29
N THR A 17 24.16 1.12 4.58
CA THR A 17 23.26 0.71 5.68
C THR A 17 22.04 1.60 5.77
N LEU A 18 22.19 2.92 5.70
CA LEU A 18 21.08 3.89 5.76
C LEU A 18 20.09 3.73 4.59
N ASN A 19 20.57 3.24 3.45
CA ASN A 19 19.74 2.98 2.27
C ASN A 19 19.24 1.52 2.20
N SER A 20 19.62 0.68 3.14
CA SER A 20 19.21 -0.73 3.16
C SER A 20 17.79 -0.92 3.68
N SER A 21 17.13 -1.99 3.24
CA SER A 21 15.82 -2.40 3.78
C SER A 21 15.89 -2.67 5.28
N ASN A 22 17.01 -3.19 5.79
CA ASN A 22 17.20 -3.44 7.23
C ASN A 22 17.10 -2.16 8.07
N TYR A 23 17.58 -1.04 7.57
CA TYR A 23 17.45 0.25 8.24
C TYR A 23 16.10 0.90 7.95
N LEU A 24 15.73 1.02 6.67
CA LEU A 24 14.54 1.76 6.23
C LEU A 24 13.24 1.22 6.85
N ASN A 25 13.13 -0.09 7.01
CA ASN A 25 11.92 -0.75 7.52
C ASN A 25 12.00 -1.12 9.01
N GLU A 26 13.06 -0.68 9.70
CA GLU A 26 13.24 -0.92 11.13
C GLU A 26 12.46 0.10 11.97
N ASP A 27 12.23 -0.23 13.23
CA ASP A 27 11.60 0.65 14.20
C ASP A 27 12.52 1.82 14.58
N SER A 28 11.93 2.96 14.91
CA SER A 28 12.66 4.21 15.21
C SER A 28 13.69 4.05 16.33
N GLU A 29 13.40 3.25 17.35
CA GLU A 29 14.32 3.00 18.47
C GLU A 29 15.64 2.36 18.00
N LYS A 30 15.57 1.35 17.14
CA LYS A 30 16.77 0.68 16.62
C LYS A 30 17.51 1.51 15.58
N LYS A 31 16.79 2.31 14.76
CA LYS A 31 17.40 3.29 13.88
C LYS A 31 18.19 4.31 14.65
N LEU A 32 17.63 4.88 15.72
CA LEU A 32 18.31 5.84 16.58
C LEU A 32 19.52 5.23 17.30
N ALA A 33 19.43 3.98 17.74
CA ALA A 33 20.57 3.29 18.35
C ALA A 33 21.74 3.17 17.37
N TYR A 34 21.47 2.82 16.11
CA TYR A 34 22.49 2.79 15.06
C TYR A 34 23.04 4.18 14.76
N ASP A 35 22.18 5.18 14.54
CA ASP A 35 22.57 6.55 14.24
C ASP A 35 23.45 7.13 15.35
N ASN A 36 23.08 6.92 16.61
CA ASN A 36 23.84 7.39 17.77
C ASN A 36 25.20 6.69 17.88
N ALA A 37 25.25 5.37 17.64
CA ALA A 37 26.50 4.62 17.67
C ALA A 37 27.48 5.11 16.56
N VAL A 38 26.96 5.33 15.35
CA VAL A 38 27.74 5.88 14.23
C VAL A 38 28.23 7.29 14.55
N SER A 39 27.37 8.16 15.10
CA SER A 39 27.72 9.50 15.50
C SER A 39 28.85 9.53 16.54
N GLN A 40 28.78 8.68 17.54
CA GLN A 40 29.86 8.52 18.54
C GLN A 40 31.17 8.07 17.88
N ALA A 41 31.12 7.14 16.93
CA ALA A 41 32.29 6.67 16.18
C ALA A 41 32.89 7.81 15.36
N GLU A 42 32.08 8.58 14.64
CA GLU A 42 32.54 9.73 13.84
C GLU A 42 33.18 10.82 14.71
N GLN A 43 32.58 11.13 15.86
CA GLN A 43 33.14 12.09 16.81
C GLN A 43 34.55 11.67 17.30
N LEU A 44 34.70 10.36 17.61
CA LEU A 44 35.98 9.85 18.07
C LEU A 44 37.05 9.86 16.96
N ILE A 45 36.66 9.50 15.73
CA ILE A 45 37.54 9.50 14.56
C ILE A 45 38.00 10.93 14.23
N ASN A 46 37.10 11.91 14.37
CA ASN A 46 37.35 13.31 14.01
C ASN A 46 37.96 14.15 15.14
N GLN A 47 38.30 13.52 16.27
CA GLN A 47 38.94 14.21 17.41
C GLN A 47 40.38 14.64 17.05
N LEU A 48 40.56 15.89 16.69
CA LEU A 48 41.83 16.40 16.18
C LEU A 48 42.74 16.98 17.28
N ASN A 49 42.12 17.58 18.33
CA ASN A 49 42.86 18.33 19.35
C ASN A 49 43.28 17.49 20.58
N ASP A 50 42.59 16.42 20.81
CA ASP A 50 42.87 15.47 21.91
C ASP A 50 42.56 14.03 21.43
N PRO A 51 43.41 13.47 20.59
CA PRO A 51 43.18 12.14 20.07
C PRO A 51 43.25 11.12 21.20
N THR A 52 42.17 10.34 21.37
CA THR A 52 42.14 9.31 22.40
C THR A 52 43.10 8.17 22.09
N MET A 53 43.84 7.74 23.10
CA MET A 53 44.70 6.55 23.09
C MET A 53 44.03 5.38 23.85
N ASP A 54 42.86 5.58 24.42
CA ASP A 54 42.14 4.55 25.15
C ASP A 54 41.54 3.50 24.19
N ILE A 55 42.27 2.40 24.04
CA ILE A 55 41.89 1.26 23.18
C ILE A 55 40.57 0.66 23.61
N SER A 56 40.31 0.57 24.93
CA SER A 56 39.08 0.00 25.46
C SER A 56 37.85 0.83 25.05
N ASN A 57 37.95 2.16 25.08
CA ASN A 57 36.90 3.05 24.64
C ASN A 57 36.65 2.95 23.12
N ILE A 58 37.72 2.90 22.33
CA ILE A 58 37.61 2.71 20.87
C ILE A 58 36.91 1.38 20.55
N GLN A 59 37.31 0.29 21.20
CA GLN A 59 36.70 -1.02 21.02
C GLN A 59 35.23 -1.05 21.46
N ALA A 60 34.90 -0.40 22.57
CA ALA A 60 33.52 -0.31 23.06
C ALA A 60 32.60 0.40 22.07
N ILE A 61 33.05 1.49 21.47
CA ILE A 61 32.28 2.24 20.46
C ILE A 61 32.16 1.41 19.18
N THR A 62 33.23 0.74 18.74
CA THR A 62 33.19 -0.21 17.61
C THR A 62 32.13 -1.29 17.80
N GLN A 63 32.08 -1.90 19.00
CA GLN A 63 31.10 -2.95 19.32
C GLN A 63 29.66 -2.40 19.34
N LYS A 64 29.45 -1.16 19.82
CA LYS A 64 28.13 -0.52 19.77
C LYS A 64 27.62 -0.37 18.33
N VAL A 65 28.49 0.05 17.41
CA VAL A 65 28.14 0.17 15.98
C VAL A 65 27.74 -1.19 15.41
N ILE A 66 28.58 -2.21 15.64
CA ILE A 66 28.34 -3.57 15.13
C ILE A 66 27.02 -4.13 15.67
N GLN A 67 26.81 -4.05 17.01
CA GLN A 67 25.59 -4.55 17.64
C GLN A 67 24.33 -3.82 17.17
N ALA A 68 24.40 -2.50 17.06
CA ALA A 68 23.26 -1.71 16.59
C ALA A 68 22.94 -2.03 15.12
N LYS A 69 23.95 -2.23 14.28
CA LYS A 69 23.76 -2.66 12.89
C LYS A 69 23.19 -4.08 12.81
N ASP A 70 23.72 -5.02 13.55
CA ASP A 70 23.26 -6.42 13.58
C ASP A 70 21.83 -6.54 14.13
N SER A 71 21.38 -5.57 14.90
CA SER A 71 20.01 -5.49 15.44
C SER A 71 18.99 -4.95 14.43
N LEU A 72 19.42 -4.47 13.27
CA LEU A 72 18.55 -3.99 12.22
C LEU A 72 17.95 -5.16 11.44
N HIS A 73 16.66 -5.38 11.55
CA HIS A 73 15.92 -6.47 10.89
C HIS A 73 14.74 -5.97 10.05
N GLY A 74 14.83 -4.75 9.54
CA GLY A 74 13.77 -4.12 8.77
C GLY A 74 13.34 -4.91 7.54
N ALA A 75 14.27 -5.62 6.89
CA ALA A 75 13.94 -6.47 5.74
C ALA A 75 12.96 -7.59 6.13
N ASN A 76 13.17 -8.24 7.28
CA ASN A 76 12.24 -9.26 7.79
C ASN A 76 10.89 -8.63 8.19
N LYS A 77 10.90 -7.42 8.75
CA LYS A 77 9.68 -6.68 9.09
C LYS A 77 8.88 -6.30 7.86
N LEU A 78 9.56 -5.88 6.78
CA LEU A 78 8.91 -5.62 5.49
C LEU A 78 8.28 -6.91 4.94
N ALA A 79 9.02 -8.01 4.91
CA ALA A 79 8.52 -9.29 4.41
C ALA A 79 7.29 -9.77 5.18
N GLN A 80 7.28 -9.66 6.51
CA GLN A 80 6.13 -9.99 7.34
C GLN A 80 4.94 -9.07 7.04
N ASN A 81 5.19 -7.77 6.94
CA ASN A 81 4.17 -6.77 6.61
C ASN A 81 3.54 -7.03 5.23
N GLN A 82 4.36 -7.41 4.23
CA GLN A 82 3.87 -7.81 2.90
C GLN A 82 3.00 -9.07 2.97
N ALA A 83 3.41 -10.08 3.72
CA ALA A 83 2.65 -11.32 3.87
C ALA A 83 1.29 -11.07 4.54
N ASP A 84 1.27 -10.32 5.63
CA ASP A 84 0.03 -9.95 6.35
C ASP A 84 -0.90 -9.12 5.45
N SER A 85 -0.35 -8.22 4.67
CA SER A 85 -1.10 -7.36 3.75
C SER A 85 -1.69 -8.15 2.58
N ASN A 86 -0.97 -9.13 2.04
CA ASN A 86 -1.50 -10.03 1.02
C ASN A 86 -2.70 -10.83 1.54
N LEU A 87 -2.70 -11.24 2.81
CA LEU A 87 -3.85 -11.88 3.43
C LEU A 87 -5.07 -10.94 3.49
N ILE A 88 -4.87 -9.67 3.85
CA ILE A 88 -5.94 -8.65 3.86
C ILE A 88 -6.55 -8.51 2.46
N ILE A 89 -5.72 -8.40 1.42
CA ILE A 89 -6.19 -8.32 0.03
C ILE A 89 -7.00 -9.56 -0.35
N ASN A 90 -6.49 -10.75 -0.06
CA ASN A 90 -7.15 -12.01 -0.42
C ASN A 90 -8.50 -12.20 0.29
N GLN A 91 -8.66 -11.63 1.49
CA GLN A 91 -9.89 -11.65 2.27
C GLN A 91 -10.88 -10.53 1.90
N SER A 92 -10.50 -9.59 1.05
CA SER A 92 -11.37 -8.49 0.60
C SER A 92 -12.48 -9.04 -0.30
N THR A 93 -13.72 -8.98 0.17
CA THR A 93 -14.85 -9.71 -0.41
C THR A 93 -15.39 -9.11 -1.70
N ASN A 94 -15.19 -7.82 -1.93
CA ASN A 94 -15.73 -7.11 -3.10
C ASN A 94 -14.71 -6.96 -4.23
N LEU A 95 -13.44 -7.22 -3.99
CA LEU A 95 -12.42 -7.18 -5.03
C LEU A 95 -12.52 -8.41 -5.93
N ASN A 96 -12.43 -8.22 -7.24
CA ASN A 96 -12.31 -9.33 -8.18
C ASN A 96 -10.87 -9.90 -8.20
N ASP A 97 -10.70 -11.07 -8.82
CA ASP A 97 -9.41 -11.77 -8.82
C ASP A 97 -8.28 -10.97 -9.48
N LYS A 98 -8.57 -10.23 -10.55
CA LYS A 98 -7.57 -9.39 -11.23
C LYS A 98 -7.12 -8.21 -10.34
N GLN A 99 -8.05 -7.63 -9.59
CA GLN A 99 -7.71 -6.56 -8.63
C GLN A 99 -6.86 -7.12 -7.49
N LYS A 100 -7.22 -8.27 -6.93
CA LYS A 100 -6.43 -8.93 -5.89
C LYS A 100 -5.03 -9.25 -6.39
N GLN A 101 -4.90 -9.81 -7.57
CA GLN A 101 -3.59 -10.12 -8.16
C GLN A 101 -2.74 -8.86 -8.35
N ALA A 102 -3.30 -7.82 -8.97
CA ALA A 102 -2.59 -6.57 -9.18
C ALA A 102 -2.12 -5.90 -7.88
N LEU A 103 -2.97 -5.90 -6.84
CA LEU A 103 -2.63 -5.36 -5.53
C LEU A 103 -1.57 -6.19 -4.81
N ASN A 104 -1.65 -7.51 -4.86
CA ASN A 104 -0.63 -8.41 -4.31
C ASN A 104 0.72 -8.20 -5.01
N ASP A 105 0.73 -8.02 -6.32
CA ASP A 105 1.95 -7.72 -7.07
C ASP A 105 2.57 -6.39 -6.63
N LEU A 106 1.76 -5.34 -6.44
CA LEU A 106 2.24 -4.05 -5.91
C LEU A 106 2.82 -4.19 -4.51
N ILE A 107 2.15 -4.94 -3.62
CA ILE A 107 2.62 -5.19 -2.25
C ILE A 107 3.97 -5.92 -2.28
N ASN A 108 4.10 -6.95 -3.08
CA ASN A 108 5.33 -7.76 -3.17
C ASN A 108 6.52 -6.98 -3.75
N HIS A 109 6.29 -5.95 -4.55
CA HIS A 109 7.33 -5.08 -5.10
C HIS A 109 7.59 -3.82 -4.26
N ALA A 110 6.82 -3.58 -3.22
CA ALA A 110 7.01 -2.43 -2.32
C ALA A 110 8.36 -2.55 -1.58
N GLN A 111 9.06 -1.43 -1.46
CA GLN A 111 10.39 -1.36 -0.84
C GLN A 111 10.32 -0.94 0.63
N THR A 112 9.19 -0.38 1.06
CA THR A 112 8.99 0.12 2.42
C THR A 112 7.62 -0.27 2.96
N LYS A 113 7.53 -0.38 4.29
CA LYS A 113 6.24 -0.59 4.99
C LYS A 113 5.26 0.56 4.73
N GLN A 114 5.74 1.77 4.51
CA GLN A 114 4.90 2.90 4.14
C GLN A 114 4.25 2.70 2.78
N GLN A 115 5.00 2.27 1.78
CA GLN A 115 4.44 1.95 0.46
C GLN A 115 3.38 0.85 0.55
N VAL A 116 3.61 -0.18 1.37
CA VAL A 116 2.61 -1.23 1.63
C VAL A 116 1.34 -0.64 2.25
N ALA A 117 1.47 0.24 3.24
CA ALA A 117 0.33 0.89 3.88
C ALA A 117 -0.49 1.74 2.89
N GLU A 118 0.16 2.44 1.97
CA GLU A 118 -0.50 3.22 0.91
C GLU A 118 -1.28 2.31 -0.05
N ILE A 119 -0.72 1.16 -0.42
CA ILE A 119 -1.39 0.16 -1.25
C ILE A 119 -2.61 -0.40 -0.53
N ILE A 120 -2.51 -0.71 0.76
CA ILE A 120 -3.65 -1.20 1.57
C ILE A 120 -4.75 -0.14 1.66
N ALA A 121 -4.40 1.13 1.84
CA ALA A 121 -5.39 2.23 1.85
C ALA A 121 -6.13 2.32 0.51
N GLN A 122 -5.41 2.22 -0.61
CA GLN A 122 -5.99 2.15 -1.95
C GLN A 122 -6.91 0.94 -2.11
N ALA A 123 -6.47 -0.23 -1.64
CA ALA A 123 -7.26 -1.47 -1.70
C ALA A 123 -8.57 -1.38 -0.91
N ASN A 124 -8.53 -0.78 0.28
CA ASN A 124 -9.72 -0.59 1.11
C ASN A 124 -10.74 0.33 0.43
N LYS A 125 -10.27 1.43 -0.16
CA LYS A 125 -11.12 2.34 -0.93
C LYS A 125 -11.74 1.62 -2.13
N LEU A 126 -10.94 0.88 -2.88
CA LEU A 126 -11.38 0.10 -4.03
C LEU A 126 -12.42 -0.96 -3.64
N ASN A 127 -12.19 -1.68 -2.54
CA ASN A 127 -13.12 -2.68 -2.02
C ASN A 127 -14.47 -2.07 -1.65
N ASN A 128 -14.48 -0.89 -1.03
CA ASN A 128 -15.71 -0.18 -0.68
C ASN A 128 -16.49 0.28 -1.93
N GLU A 129 -15.80 0.84 -2.91
CA GLU A 129 -16.42 1.29 -4.17
C GLU A 129 -16.96 0.09 -4.98
N MET A 130 -16.22 -1.01 -5.03
CA MET A 130 -16.69 -2.24 -5.67
C MET A 130 -17.93 -2.82 -4.96
N GLY A 131 -18.01 -2.73 -3.64
CA GLY A 131 -19.20 -3.10 -2.87
C GLY A 131 -20.41 -2.26 -3.22
N THR A 132 -20.24 -0.93 -3.36
CA THR A 132 -21.28 -0.01 -3.81
C THR A 132 -21.76 -0.35 -5.22
N LEU A 133 -20.81 -0.56 -6.16
CA LEU A 133 -21.12 -0.93 -7.53
C LEU A 133 -21.90 -2.24 -7.59
N LYS A 134 -21.47 -3.25 -6.83
CA LYS A 134 -22.15 -4.55 -6.74
C LYS A 134 -23.61 -4.40 -6.31
N THR A 135 -23.85 -3.63 -5.26
CA THR A 135 -25.21 -3.36 -4.75
C THR A 135 -26.07 -2.72 -5.83
N LEU A 136 -25.56 -1.71 -6.54
CA LEU A 136 -26.32 -1.04 -7.61
C LEU A 136 -26.63 -1.98 -8.78
N VAL A 137 -25.73 -2.86 -9.15
CA VAL A 137 -25.95 -3.85 -10.22
C VAL A 137 -26.95 -4.91 -9.77
N GLU A 138 -26.90 -5.36 -8.52
CA GLU A 138 -27.85 -6.34 -7.96
C GLU A 138 -29.27 -5.79 -7.83
N GLU A 139 -29.43 -4.47 -7.65
CA GLU A 139 -30.73 -3.81 -7.61
C GLU A 139 -31.49 -3.84 -8.95
N GLN A 140 -30.84 -4.16 -10.06
CA GLN A 140 -31.46 -4.12 -11.40
C GLN A 140 -32.77 -4.93 -11.45
N SER A 141 -32.80 -6.10 -10.84
CA SER A 141 -33.99 -6.96 -10.83
C SER A 141 -35.18 -6.29 -10.17
N ASN A 142 -34.95 -5.56 -9.07
CA ASN A 142 -35.99 -4.77 -8.39
C ASN A 142 -36.43 -3.55 -9.21
N VAL A 143 -35.47 -2.87 -9.85
CA VAL A 143 -35.77 -1.70 -10.69
C VAL A 143 -36.66 -2.12 -11.88
N HIS A 144 -36.36 -3.26 -12.50
CA HIS A 144 -37.16 -3.78 -13.62
C HIS A 144 -38.63 -4.12 -13.26
N GLN A 145 -38.93 -4.31 -11.98
CA GLN A 145 -40.29 -4.57 -11.50
C GLN A 145 -41.07 -3.30 -11.12
N GLN A 146 -40.42 -2.15 -11.15
CA GLN A 146 -41.05 -0.88 -10.77
C GLN A 146 -41.73 -0.22 -11.96
N SER A 147 -42.86 0.46 -11.72
CA SER A 147 -43.62 1.18 -12.76
C SER A 147 -42.78 2.21 -13.49
N LYS A 148 -41.84 2.86 -12.78
CA LYS A 148 -40.92 3.82 -13.38
C LYS A 148 -40.04 3.23 -14.48
N TYR A 149 -39.74 1.91 -14.43
CA TYR A 149 -39.03 1.21 -15.49
C TYR A 149 -39.99 0.61 -16.52
N ILE A 150 -41.02 -0.08 -16.04
CA ILE A 150 -41.94 -0.86 -16.92
C ILE A 150 -42.64 0.06 -17.94
N ASN A 151 -43.05 1.26 -17.52
CA ASN A 151 -43.77 2.21 -18.37
C ASN A 151 -42.86 3.26 -19.02
N GLU A 152 -41.53 3.10 -18.90
CA GLU A 152 -40.58 4.01 -19.47
C GLU A 152 -40.35 3.74 -20.97
N ASP A 153 -39.92 4.75 -21.71
CA ASP A 153 -39.54 4.61 -23.11
C ASP A 153 -38.39 3.61 -23.27
N PRO A 154 -38.44 2.72 -24.28
CA PRO A 154 -37.40 1.70 -24.48
C PRO A 154 -35.99 2.28 -24.60
N GLN A 155 -35.83 3.49 -25.14
CA GLN A 155 -34.54 4.14 -25.24
C GLN A 155 -33.94 4.46 -23.86
N VAL A 156 -34.76 4.98 -22.95
CA VAL A 156 -34.33 5.30 -21.58
C VAL A 156 -34.06 4.01 -20.76
N GLN A 157 -34.91 2.99 -20.93
CA GLN A 157 -34.66 1.67 -20.35
C GLN A 157 -33.29 1.10 -20.78
N ASN A 158 -32.97 1.20 -22.07
CA ASN A 158 -31.71 0.70 -22.62
C ASN A 158 -30.50 1.47 -22.08
N ILE A 159 -30.59 2.80 -21.94
CA ILE A 159 -29.52 3.62 -21.34
C ILE A 159 -29.23 3.16 -19.91
N TYR A 160 -30.27 2.89 -19.09
CA TYR A 160 -30.09 2.32 -17.77
C TYR A 160 -29.45 0.93 -17.80
N ASN A 161 -29.97 0.04 -18.66
CA ASN A 161 -29.42 -1.33 -18.80
C ASN A 161 -27.96 -1.33 -19.26
N ASP A 162 -27.58 -0.43 -20.15
CA ASP A 162 -26.18 -0.29 -20.61
C ASP A 162 -25.27 0.18 -19.50
N SER A 163 -25.74 1.10 -18.62
CA SER A 163 -24.99 1.52 -17.46
C SER A 163 -24.74 0.36 -16.47
N ILE A 164 -25.72 -0.47 -16.26
CA ILE A 164 -25.61 -1.69 -15.44
C ILE A 164 -24.65 -2.69 -16.08
N GLN A 165 -24.70 -2.88 -17.39
CA GLN A 165 -23.80 -3.81 -18.10
C GLN A 165 -22.34 -3.37 -17.97
N LYS A 166 -22.06 -2.08 -18.10
CA LYS A 166 -20.70 -1.51 -17.86
C LYS A 166 -20.25 -1.76 -16.40
N GLY A 167 -21.14 -1.63 -15.44
CA GLY A 167 -20.87 -1.98 -14.06
C GLY A 167 -20.50 -3.46 -13.88
N ARG A 168 -21.22 -4.36 -14.54
CA ARG A 168 -20.91 -5.80 -14.51
C ARG A 168 -19.56 -6.13 -15.11
N GLU A 169 -19.17 -5.48 -16.18
CA GLU A 169 -17.86 -5.66 -16.80
C GLU A 169 -16.73 -5.30 -15.83
N ILE A 170 -16.89 -4.22 -15.07
CA ILE A 170 -15.95 -3.83 -14.01
C ILE A 170 -15.93 -4.91 -12.90
N LEU A 171 -17.09 -5.32 -12.41
CA LEU A 171 -17.19 -6.34 -11.35
C LEU A 171 -16.53 -7.67 -11.76
N ASN A 172 -16.66 -8.06 -13.01
CA ASN A 172 -16.12 -9.30 -13.55
C ASN A 172 -14.64 -9.19 -13.98
N GLY A 173 -14.04 -8.00 -13.89
CA GLY A 173 -12.65 -7.78 -14.27
C GLY A 173 -12.37 -7.92 -15.76
N THR A 174 -13.36 -7.64 -16.61
CA THR A 174 -13.22 -7.71 -18.08
C THR A 174 -12.75 -6.40 -18.71
N THR A 175 -12.65 -5.33 -17.90
CA THR A 175 -12.12 -4.03 -18.33
C THR A 175 -10.64 -3.93 -18.02
N ASP A 176 -9.93 -3.09 -18.80
CA ASP A 176 -8.54 -2.73 -18.50
C ASP A 176 -8.46 -1.76 -17.31
N ASP A 177 -7.25 -1.62 -16.74
CA ASP A 177 -6.97 -0.69 -15.65
C ASP A 177 -7.84 -0.95 -14.41
N VAL A 178 -7.79 -2.19 -13.94
CA VAL A 178 -8.67 -2.73 -12.87
C VAL A 178 -8.55 -2.03 -11.52
N LEU A 179 -7.47 -1.28 -11.27
CA LEU A 179 -7.24 -0.53 -10.03
C LEU A 179 -7.65 0.95 -10.11
N ASN A 180 -8.24 1.38 -11.23
CA ASN A 180 -8.63 2.78 -11.44
C ASN A 180 -9.93 3.10 -10.70
N ASN A 181 -9.82 3.73 -9.55
CA ASN A 181 -10.97 4.15 -8.75
C ASN A 181 -11.91 5.12 -9.50
N ASN A 182 -11.37 5.98 -10.38
CA ASN A 182 -12.19 6.93 -11.13
C ASN A 182 -13.14 6.21 -12.08
N LYS A 183 -12.71 5.13 -12.73
CA LYS A 183 -13.59 4.33 -13.59
C LYS A 183 -14.76 3.73 -12.82
N ILE A 184 -14.51 3.27 -11.60
CA ILE A 184 -15.55 2.70 -10.73
C ILE A 184 -16.49 3.78 -10.24
N ALA A 185 -15.96 4.92 -9.78
CA ALA A 185 -16.75 6.06 -9.35
C ALA A 185 -17.64 6.60 -10.48
N ASP A 186 -17.12 6.69 -11.71
CA ASP A 186 -17.87 7.13 -12.88
C ASP A 186 -18.98 6.13 -13.23
N ALA A 187 -18.72 4.83 -13.14
CA ALA A 187 -19.75 3.80 -13.35
C ALA A 187 -20.86 3.88 -12.30
N ILE A 188 -20.51 4.06 -11.02
CA ILE A 188 -21.48 4.26 -9.93
C ILE A 188 -22.35 5.49 -10.21
N GLN A 189 -21.74 6.63 -10.52
CA GLN A 189 -22.46 7.86 -10.82
C GLN A 189 -23.38 7.71 -12.04
N ASN A 190 -22.89 7.06 -13.09
CA ASN A 190 -23.67 6.84 -14.31
C ASN A 190 -24.90 5.96 -14.05
N ILE A 191 -24.77 4.90 -13.22
CA ILE A 191 -25.91 4.08 -12.83
C ILE A 191 -26.94 4.92 -12.04
N HIS A 192 -26.49 5.75 -11.11
CA HIS A 192 -27.40 6.64 -10.37
C HIS A 192 -28.14 7.61 -11.29
N LEU A 193 -27.44 8.26 -12.22
CA LEU A 193 -28.03 9.20 -13.17
C LEU A 193 -29.07 8.51 -14.06
N THR A 194 -28.72 7.41 -14.68
CA THR A 194 -29.62 6.68 -15.60
C THR A 194 -30.80 6.05 -14.88
N LYS A 195 -30.64 5.63 -13.63
CA LYS A 195 -31.73 5.17 -12.76
C LYS A 195 -32.70 6.31 -12.40
N ASN A 196 -32.16 7.49 -12.12
CA ASN A 196 -32.96 8.68 -11.80
C ASN A 196 -33.73 9.23 -13.02
N ASP A 197 -33.26 8.94 -14.23
CA ASP A 197 -33.95 9.35 -15.47
C ASP A 197 -35.16 8.46 -15.79
N LEU A 198 -35.37 7.38 -15.06
CA LEU A 198 -36.55 6.51 -15.22
C LEU A 198 -37.80 7.19 -14.60
N HIS A 199 -38.72 7.63 -15.44
CA HIS A 199 -39.94 8.34 -15.06
C HIS A 199 -41.22 7.71 -15.61
N GLY A 200 -41.20 6.41 -15.94
CA GLY A 200 -42.36 5.71 -16.48
C GLY A 200 -43.60 5.73 -15.59
N ASP A 201 -43.44 5.90 -14.28
CA ASP A 201 -44.54 6.07 -13.32
C ASP A 201 -45.32 7.38 -13.53
N GLN A 202 -44.71 8.37 -14.19
CA GLN A 202 -45.36 9.66 -14.53
C GLN A 202 -46.03 9.62 -15.90
N LYS A 203 -45.91 8.51 -16.65
CA LYS A 203 -46.45 8.34 -18.01
C LYS A 203 -47.79 7.60 -18.03
N LEU A 204 -48.36 7.26 -16.89
CA LEU A 204 -49.62 6.53 -16.72
C LEU A 204 -50.82 7.49 -16.79
#